data_21c3dfda75b9b0b1ed7b5f505c2e0453
#
_entry.id   21c3dfda75b9b0b1ed7b5f505c2e0453
#
_cell.length_a   1.000
_cell.length_b   1.000
_cell.length_c   1.000
_cell.angle_alpha   90.00
_cell.angle_beta   90.00
_cell.angle_gamma   90.00
#
_symmetry.space_group_name_H-M   'P 1'
#
loop_
_entity.id
_entity.type
_entity.pdbx_description
1 polymer ?
#
loop_
_entity_poly.entity_id
_entity_poly.type
_entity_poly.pdbx_seq_one_letter_code
_entity_poly.pdbx_strand_id
1 'polypeptide(L)'
;MPVLVPVSVRRPGERGVYNNQVSAMLPTLPVGTEDPVERLQSVRAQMDRLKESGQAVAGEVLTSLSGFAPPLLLALGGRLAARSPSLGVQTGVTNVPGPQQPLQTLGRRLLESFPFVPLIGNVRISIAIFSYNGGVYFGVTGDYDSSSDIDVLTAGVERAVAELLGVSRPGGRARKVAPKRPKSEARGGGSTGAPPTQRA
;
A
#
# COMPACT_ATOMS: atom_id res chain seq x y z
N MET A 1 6.61 4.39 12.23
CA MET A 1 6.74 4.93 10.86
C MET A 1 5.38 5.46 10.41
N PRO A 2 5.23 6.77 10.12
CA PRO A 2 3.95 7.32 9.66
C PRO A 2 3.63 6.84 8.24
N VAL A 3 2.34 6.53 7.98
CA VAL A 3 1.84 6.13 6.67
C VAL A 3 0.59 6.92 6.31
N LEU A 4 0.38 7.16 5.01
CA LEU A 4 -0.81 7.81 4.49
C LEU A 4 -1.86 6.74 4.17
N VAL A 5 -3.03 6.84 4.81
CA VAL A 5 -4.15 5.94 4.56
C VAL A 5 -5.36 6.75 4.09
N PRO A 6 -5.70 6.70 2.79
CA PRO A 6 -6.93 7.30 2.31
C PRO A 6 -8.14 6.53 2.85
N VAL A 7 -9.13 7.27 3.32
CA VAL A 7 -10.38 6.71 3.87
C VAL A 7 -11.58 7.39 3.25
N SER A 8 -12.65 6.62 3.01
CA SER A 8 -13.91 7.20 2.56
C SER A 8 -14.62 7.86 3.75
N VAL A 9 -15.03 9.12 3.57
CA VAL A 9 -15.80 9.91 4.56
C VAL A 9 -17.28 10.06 4.18
N ARG A 10 -17.78 9.20 3.29
CA ARG A 10 -19.20 9.17 2.90
C ARG A 10 -20.09 8.87 4.10
N ARG A 11 -21.18 9.62 4.21
CA ARG A 11 -22.21 9.40 5.25
C ARG A 11 -23.06 8.18 4.92
N PRO A 12 -23.60 7.50 5.96
CA PRO A 12 -24.65 6.48 5.75
C PRO A 12 -25.82 7.10 4.98
N GLY A 13 -26.16 6.56 3.81
CA GLY A 13 -27.22 7.08 2.93
C GLY A 13 -26.72 7.69 1.62
N GLU A 14 -25.46 8.06 1.49
CA GLU A 14 -24.86 8.58 0.26
C GLU A 14 -24.28 7.48 -0.66
N ARG A 15 -24.67 6.24 -0.43
CA ARG A 15 -24.28 5.12 -1.30
C ARG A 15 -24.95 5.28 -2.67
N GLY A 16 -24.16 5.40 -3.72
CA GLY A 16 -24.64 5.59 -5.10
C GLY A 16 -24.54 7.01 -5.64
N VAL A 17 -24.14 7.99 -4.83
CA VAL A 17 -23.77 9.32 -5.33
C VAL A 17 -22.36 9.27 -5.92
N TYR A 18 -22.23 9.65 -7.19
CA TYR A 18 -20.96 9.66 -7.92
C TYR A 18 -20.11 10.87 -7.53
N ASN A 19 -19.78 11.01 -6.27
CA ASN A 19 -18.80 11.97 -5.78
C ASN A 19 -17.67 11.22 -5.04
N ASN A 20 -16.45 11.69 -5.20
CA ASN A 20 -15.29 11.11 -4.54
C ASN A 20 -15.04 11.86 -3.22
N GLN A 21 -15.58 11.33 -2.12
CA GLN A 21 -15.37 11.87 -0.77
C GLN A 21 -14.29 11.03 -0.07
N VAL A 22 -13.05 11.47 -0.21
CA VAL A 22 -11.88 10.79 0.38
C VAL A 22 -11.16 11.79 1.27
N SER A 23 -10.86 11.37 2.48
CA SER A 23 -9.95 12.03 3.40
C SER A 23 -8.71 11.17 3.65
N ALA A 24 -7.72 11.69 4.33
CA ALA A 24 -6.50 10.98 4.67
C ALA A 24 -6.32 10.89 6.17
N MET A 25 -5.85 9.73 6.63
CA MET A 25 -5.39 9.51 8.00
C MET A 25 -3.90 9.21 8.00
N LEU A 26 -3.22 9.57 9.08
CA LEU A 26 -1.77 9.40 9.26
C LEU A 26 -1.48 8.50 10.47
N PRO A 27 -1.82 7.19 10.41
CA PRO A 27 -1.42 6.27 11.46
C PRO A 27 0.10 6.04 11.47
N THR A 28 0.61 5.63 12.62
CA THR A 28 2.02 5.23 12.78
C THR A 28 2.13 3.72 12.89
N LEU A 29 2.87 3.09 11.97
CA LEU A 29 3.11 1.65 12.03
C LEU A 29 4.04 1.30 13.19
N PRO A 30 3.69 0.31 14.04
CA PRO A 30 4.50 -0.16 15.16
C PRO A 30 5.59 -1.13 14.68
N VAL A 31 6.62 -0.59 13.99
CA VAL A 31 7.69 -1.39 13.36
C VAL A 31 8.58 -2.12 14.37
N GLY A 32 8.60 -1.70 15.64
CA GLY A 32 9.38 -2.33 16.70
C GLY A 32 8.65 -3.46 17.45
N THR A 33 7.36 -3.72 17.15
CA THR A 33 6.60 -4.79 17.81
C THR A 33 6.82 -6.12 17.10
N GLU A 34 7.39 -7.09 17.78
CA GLU A 34 7.71 -8.39 17.19
C GLU A 34 6.48 -9.30 17.05
N ASP A 35 5.60 -9.31 18.06
CA ASP A 35 4.39 -10.15 18.04
C ASP A 35 3.39 -9.67 16.96
N PRO A 36 2.99 -10.53 16.01
CA PRO A 36 2.12 -10.14 14.90
C PRO A 36 0.69 -9.81 15.35
N VAL A 37 0.20 -10.42 16.43
CA VAL A 37 -1.16 -10.17 16.96
C VAL A 37 -1.19 -8.84 17.68
N GLU A 38 -0.20 -8.56 18.53
CA GLU A 38 -0.06 -7.29 19.24
C GLU A 38 0.09 -6.13 18.22
N ARG A 39 0.92 -6.33 17.20
CA ARG A 39 1.10 -5.37 16.11
C ARG A 39 -0.22 -5.06 15.39
N LEU A 40 -1.00 -6.09 15.04
CA LEU A 40 -2.31 -5.94 14.41
C LEU A 40 -3.30 -5.20 15.31
N GLN A 41 -3.35 -5.56 16.59
CA GLN A 41 -4.24 -4.92 17.57
C GLN A 41 -3.87 -3.45 17.79
N SER A 42 -2.58 -3.13 17.85
CA SER A 42 -2.08 -1.75 17.97
C SER A 42 -2.51 -0.89 16.78
N VAL A 43 -2.34 -1.40 15.54
CA VAL A 43 -2.77 -0.69 14.33
C VAL A 43 -4.28 -0.50 14.32
N ARG A 44 -5.06 -1.53 14.65
CA ARG A 44 -6.52 -1.45 14.71
C ARG A 44 -7.00 -0.39 15.71
N ALA A 45 -6.49 -0.43 16.94
CA ALA A 45 -6.86 0.54 17.98
C ALA A 45 -6.48 1.98 17.57
N GLN A 46 -5.38 2.16 16.86
CA GLN A 46 -4.97 3.46 16.35
C GLN A 46 -5.90 3.95 15.25
N MET A 47 -6.26 3.09 14.29
CA MET A 47 -7.19 3.44 13.22
C MET A 47 -8.58 3.79 13.75
N ASP A 48 -9.07 3.07 14.77
CA ASP A 48 -10.37 3.33 15.40
C ASP A 48 -10.34 4.71 16.09
N ARG A 49 -9.31 5.02 16.86
CA ARG A 49 -9.12 6.37 17.48
C ARG A 49 -9.06 7.49 16.43
N LEU A 50 -8.36 7.28 15.32
CA LEU A 50 -8.27 8.29 14.25
C LEU A 50 -9.62 8.53 13.57
N LYS A 51 -10.45 7.51 13.41
CA LYS A 51 -11.81 7.65 12.91
C LYS A 51 -12.71 8.43 13.89
N GLU A 52 -12.64 8.10 15.17
CA GLU A 52 -13.41 8.75 16.24
C GLU A 52 -13.01 10.21 16.46
N SER A 53 -11.73 10.55 16.32
CA SER A 53 -11.22 11.92 16.51
C SER A 53 -11.68 12.91 15.45
N GLY A 54 -12.37 12.47 14.41
CA GLY A 54 -12.82 13.34 13.31
C GLY A 54 -11.67 13.87 12.43
N GLN A 55 -10.47 13.33 12.53
CA GLN A 55 -9.34 13.76 11.69
C GLN A 55 -9.65 13.64 10.19
N ALA A 56 -10.44 12.64 9.80
CA ALA A 56 -10.96 12.49 8.46
C ALA A 56 -11.93 13.63 8.07
N VAL A 57 -12.74 14.10 9.03
CA VAL A 57 -13.69 15.21 8.81
C VAL A 57 -12.99 16.57 8.71
N ALA A 58 -11.90 16.77 9.44
CA ALA A 58 -11.11 18.01 9.35
C ALA A 58 -10.55 18.22 7.92
N GLY A 59 -10.16 17.15 7.24
CA GLY A 59 -9.76 17.20 5.83
C GLY A 59 -10.92 17.61 4.90
N GLU A 60 -12.12 17.13 5.16
CA GLU A 60 -13.34 17.49 4.40
C GLU A 60 -13.70 18.97 4.58
N VAL A 61 -13.63 19.49 5.82
CA VAL A 61 -13.88 20.91 6.11
C VAL A 61 -12.88 21.81 5.37
N LEU A 62 -11.59 21.46 5.38
CA LEU A 62 -10.58 22.22 4.62
C LEU A 62 -10.85 22.18 3.11
N THR A 63 -11.27 21.04 2.58
CA THR A 63 -11.62 20.91 1.16
C THR A 63 -12.88 21.68 0.81
N SER A 64 -13.90 21.71 1.65
CA SER A 64 -15.13 22.47 1.42
C SER A 64 -14.90 23.98 1.51
N LEU A 65 -14.05 24.45 2.43
CA LEU A 65 -13.65 25.84 2.53
C LEU A 65 -12.84 26.30 1.31
N SER A 66 -12.10 25.40 0.67
CA SER A 66 -11.34 25.71 -0.55
C SER A 66 -12.25 26.06 -1.73
N GLY A 67 -13.51 25.62 -1.74
CA GLY A 67 -14.50 25.99 -2.75
C GLY A 67 -14.85 27.48 -2.79
N PHE A 68 -14.56 28.24 -1.74
CA PHE A 68 -14.74 29.69 -1.67
C PHE A 68 -13.48 30.50 -1.98
N ALA A 69 -12.33 29.83 -2.11
CA ALA A 69 -11.08 30.51 -2.40
C ALA A 69 -10.90 30.78 -3.91
N PRO A 70 -10.38 31.95 -4.32
CA PRO A 70 -10.05 32.20 -5.72
C PRO A 70 -9.10 31.13 -6.27
N PRO A 71 -9.26 30.70 -7.54
CA PRO A 71 -8.44 29.64 -8.14
C PRO A 71 -6.93 29.86 -8.04
N LEU A 72 -6.50 31.14 -8.08
CA LEU A 72 -5.10 31.51 -7.93
C LEU A 72 -4.54 31.20 -6.54
N LEU A 73 -5.32 31.47 -5.48
CA LEU A 73 -4.92 31.15 -4.09
C LEU A 73 -4.90 29.65 -3.86
N LEU A 74 -5.83 28.91 -4.46
CA LEU A 74 -5.82 27.43 -4.40
C LEU A 74 -4.59 26.85 -5.13
N ALA A 75 -4.25 27.37 -6.30
CA ALA A 75 -3.07 26.95 -7.04
C ALA A 75 -1.76 27.30 -6.29
N LEU A 76 -1.69 28.47 -5.67
CA LEU A 76 -0.53 28.88 -4.87
C LEU A 76 -0.42 28.07 -3.57
N GLY A 77 -1.53 27.89 -2.85
CA GLY A 77 -1.61 27.05 -1.66
C GLY A 77 -1.26 25.61 -1.94
N GLY A 78 -1.77 25.04 -3.02
CA GLY A 78 -1.43 23.69 -3.47
C GLY A 78 0.05 23.53 -3.82
N ARG A 79 0.67 24.54 -4.48
CA ARG A 79 2.10 24.54 -4.78
C ARG A 79 2.97 24.65 -3.53
N LEU A 80 2.56 25.47 -2.56
CA LEU A 80 3.26 25.60 -1.28
C LEU A 80 3.12 24.32 -0.43
N ALA A 81 1.92 23.74 -0.37
CA ALA A 81 1.68 22.46 0.30
C ALA A 81 2.49 21.31 -0.34
N ALA A 82 2.59 21.28 -1.68
CA ALA A 82 3.40 20.29 -2.38
C ALA A 82 4.92 20.45 -2.17
N ARG A 83 5.37 21.68 -1.81
CA ARG A 83 6.77 21.98 -1.49
C ARG A 83 7.07 21.87 0.01
N SER A 84 6.05 21.85 0.86
CA SER A 84 6.27 21.57 2.28
C SER A 84 6.85 20.17 2.42
N PRO A 85 7.91 19.98 3.22
CA PRO A 85 8.35 18.65 3.56
C PRO A 85 7.13 17.96 4.19
N SER A 86 6.49 17.10 3.40
CA SER A 86 5.36 16.33 3.85
C SER A 86 5.82 15.64 5.13
N LEU A 87 5.06 15.73 6.18
CA LEU A 87 5.21 15.20 7.56
C LEU A 87 6.03 13.89 7.73
N GLY A 88 7.08 13.69 6.92
CA GLY A 88 7.90 12.49 6.90
C GLY A 88 7.18 11.26 6.34
N VAL A 89 6.04 11.44 5.68
CA VAL A 89 5.25 10.34 5.10
C VAL A 89 5.80 9.98 3.73
N GLN A 90 6.40 8.82 3.64
CA GLN A 90 6.96 8.29 2.39
C GLN A 90 6.22 7.05 1.88
N THR A 91 5.24 6.56 2.65
CA THR A 91 4.50 5.34 2.33
C THR A 91 3.00 5.60 2.34
N GLY A 92 2.32 5.19 1.27
CA GLY A 92 0.87 5.18 1.16
C GLY A 92 0.32 3.75 1.28
N VAL A 93 -0.78 3.57 2.00
CA VAL A 93 -1.48 2.27 2.09
C VAL A 93 -2.96 2.49 1.85
N THR A 94 -3.51 1.82 0.84
CA THR A 94 -4.94 1.86 0.55
C THR A 94 -5.55 0.47 0.63
N ASN A 95 -6.78 0.39 1.12
CA ASN A 95 -7.54 -0.85 1.17
C ASN A 95 -8.93 -0.60 0.57
N VAL A 96 -9.23 -1.30 -0.51
CA VAL A 96 -10.52 -1.22 -1.21
C VAL A 96 -11.20 -2.58 -1.13
N PRO A 97 -12.33 -2.68 -0.42
CA PRO A 97 -13.13 -3.90 -0.43
C PRO A 97 -13.79 -4.07 -1.80
N GLY A 98 -13.49 -5.18 -2.47
CA GLY A 98 -14.09 -5.56 -3.73
C GLY A 98 -15.24 -6.56 -3.55
N PRO A 99 -15.91 -6.94 -4.66
CA PRO A 99 -17.03 -7.87 -4.65
C PRO A 99 -16.58 -9.26 -4.22
N GLN A 100 -17.36 -9.87 -3.32
CA GLN A 100 -17.10 -11.23 -2.82
C GLN A 100 -17.81 -12.30 -3.67
N GLN A 101 -18.36 -11.91 -4.80
CA GLN A 101 -18.93 -12.79 -5.81
C GLN A 101 -18.07 -12.78 -7.08
N PRO A 102 -17.95 -13.90 -7.77
CA PRO A 102 -17.19 -13.97 -9.00
C PRO A 102 -17.79 -13.08 -10.09
N LEU A 103 -16.98 -12.16 -10.61
CA LEU A 103 -17.34 -11.33 -11.75
C LEU A 103 -17.16 -12.08 -13.06
N GLN A 104 -17.99 -11.77 -14.04
CA GLN A 104 -17.91 -12.32 -15.38
C GLN A 104 -17.86 -11.17 -16.41
N THR A 105 -17.00 -11.32 -17.40
CA THR A 105 -16.87 -10.39 -18.50
C THR A 105 -16.75 -11.17 -19.80
N LEU A 106 -17.60 -10.88 -20.79
CA LEU A 106 -17.62 -11.53 -22.10
C LEU A 106 -17.67 -13.08 -21.99
N GLY A 107 -18.50 -13.61 -21.07
CA GLY A 107 -18.65 -15.04 -20.83
C GLY A 107 -17.46 -15.71 -20.12
N ARG A 108 -16.47 -14.95 -19.67
CA ARG A 108 -15.31 -15.45 -18.92
C ARG A 108 -15.36 -14.99 -17.48
N ARG A 109 -15.00 -15.89 -16.56
CA ARG A 109 -14.88 -15.58 -15.14
C ARG A 109 -13.57 -14.85 -14.86
N LEU A 110 -13.63 -13.75 -14.10
CA LEU A 110 -12.45 -13.10 -13.54
C LEU A 110 -11.91 -14.00 -12.41
N LEU A 111 -10.66 -14.41 -12.49
CA LEU A 111 -10.02 -15.28 -11.50
C LEU A 111 -9.38 -14.49 -10.39
N GLU A 112 -8.60 -13.46 -10.74
CA GLU A 112 -7.79 -12.64 -9.83
C GLU A 112 -7.82 -11.19 -10.27
N SER A 113 -7.63 -10.28 -9.32
CA SER A 113 -7.55 -8.83 -9.59
C SER A 113 -6.50 -8.20 -8.70
N PHE A 114 -5.43 -7.70 -9.29
CA PHE A 114 -4.35 -7.04 -8.58
C PHE A 114 -4.53 -5.53 -8.63
N PRO A 115 -4.53 -4.85 -7.47
CA PRO A 115 -4.67 -3.40 -7.41
C PRO A 115 -3.36 -2.71 -7.77
N PHE A 116 -3.47 -1.52 -8.36
CA PHE A 116 -2.34 -0.64 -8.63
C PHE A 116 -2.66 0.77 -8.14
N VAL A 117 -1.72 1.39 -7.42
CA VAL A 117 -1.79 2.79 -7.00
C VAL A 117 -0.50 3.50 -7.40
N PRO A 118 -0.59 4.57 -8.20
CA PRO A 118 0.58 5.34 -8.58
C PRO A 118 1.17 6.08 -7.38
N LEU A 119 2.46 6.41 -7.46
CA LEU A 119 3.13 7.26 -6.50
C LEU A 119 2.69 8.72 -6.70
N ILE A 120 2.39 9.42 -5.61
CA ILE A 120 1.92 10.81 -5.63
C ILE A 120 2.76 11.65 -4.68
N GLY A 121 3.24 12.79 -5.14
CA GLY A 121 4.01 13.73 -4.32
C GLY A 121 5.32 13.12 -3.82
N ASN A 122 5.51 13.11 -2.49
CA ASN A 122 6.71 12.57 -1.84
C ASN A 122 6.57 11.10 -1.40
N VAL A 123 5.49 10.43 -1.77
CA VAL A 123 5.29 9.01 -1.48
C VAL A 123 6.24 8.19 -2.35
N ARG A 124 7.09 7.40 -1.73
CA ARG A 124 8.10 6.54 -2.39
C ARG A 124 7.63 5.11 -2.53
N ILE A 125 6.71 4.68 -1.68
CA ILE A 125 6.15 3.33 -1.70
C ILE A 125 4.64 3.44 -1.54
N SER A 126 3.88 2.80 -2.43
CA SER A 126 2.44 2.63 -2.32
C SER A 126 2.08 1.16 -2.21
N ILE A 127 1.26 0.83 -1.22
CA ILE A 127 0.72 -0.52 -1.03
C ILE A 127 -0.79 -0.45 -1.24
N ALA A 128 -1.28 -1.14 -2.25
CA ALA A 128 -2.69 -1.28 -2.52
C ALA A 128 -3.18 -2.66 -2.09
N ILE A 129 -4.32 -2.71 -1.40
CA ILE A 129 -4.96 -3.93 -0.95
C ILE A 129 -6.35 -3.99 -1.58
N PHE A 130 -6.69 -5.12 -2.17
CA PHE A 130 -7.99 -5.35 -2.77
C PHE A 130 -8.51 -6.75 -2.40
N SER A 131 -9.73 -6.82 -1.91
CA SER A 131 -10.38 -8.11 -1.64
C SER A 131 -11.31 -8.48 -2.78
N TYR A 132 -11.23 -9.73 -3.27
CA TYR A 132 -12.08 -10.21 -4.35
C TYR A 132 -12.34 -11.71 -4.18
N ASN A 133 -13.61 -12.12 -4.24
CA ASN A 133 -14.05 -13.53 -4.26
C ASN A 133 -13.34 -14.40 -3.20
N GLY A 134 -13.24 -13.91 -1.96
CA GLY A 134 -12.61 -14.61 -0.83
C GLY A 134 -11.08 -14.53 -0.78
N GLY A 135 -10.43 -13.92 -1.77
CA GLY A 135 -8.99 -13.65 -1.79
C GLY A 135 -8.65 -12.21 -1.38
N VAL A 136 -7.40 -11.99 -1.00
CA VAL A 136 -6.83 -10.66 -0.76
C VAL A 136 -5.60 -10.50 -1.66
N TYR A 137 -5.59 -9.45 -2.45
CA TYR A 137 -4.56 -9.17 -3.44
C TYR A 137 -3.82 -7.90 -3.07
N PHE A 138 -2.51 -7.93 -3.20
CA PHE A 138 -1.63 -6.83 -2.89
C PHE A 138 -0.95 -6.33 -4.17
N GLY A 139 -0.93 -5.00 -4.34
CA GLY A 139 -0.10 -4.33 -5.32
C GLY A 139 0.89 -3.42 -4.60
N VAL A 140 2.18 -3.61 -4.82
CA VAL A 140 3.23 -2.79 -4.23
C VAL A 140 3.95 -2.03 -5.34
N THR A 141 3.98 -0.72 -5.22
CA THR A 141 4.63 0.18 -6.18
C THR A 141 5.73 0.94 -5.44
N GLY A 142 6.95 0.86 -5.92
CA GLY A 142 8.10 1.60 -5.38
C GLY A 142 8.68 2.57 -6.41
N ASP A 143 9.26 3.66 -5.92
CA ASP A 143 10.04 4.57 -6.72
C ASP A 143 11.35 3.86 -7.16
N TYR A 144 11.62 3.87 -8.45
CA TYR A 144 12.70 3.08 -9.04
C TYR A 144 14.07 3.38 -8.45
N ASP A 145 14.37 4.66 -8.22
CA ASP A 145 15.68 5.11 -7.75
C ASP A 145 15.90 4.92 -6.25
N SER A 146 14.83 4.99 -5.45
CA SER A 146 14.90 4.97 -3.98
C SER A 146 14.40 3.70 -3.33
N SER A 147 13.84 2.76 -4.08
CA SER A 147 13.22 1.52 -3.56
C SER A 147 13.72 0.28 -4.29
N SER A 148 15.04 0.16 -4.46
CA SER A 148 15.69 -0.97 -5.14
C SER A 148 15.47 -2.31 -4.43
N ASP A 149 15.09 -2.29 -3.16
CA ASP A 149 14.83 -3.44 -2.30
C ASP A 149 13.33 -3.75 -2.12
N ILE A 150 12.48 -3.30 -3.03
CA ILE A 150 11.01 -3.48 -2.99
C ILE A 150 10.62 -4.95 -2.83
N ASP A 151 11.42 -5.88 -3.34
CA ASP A 151 11.20 -7.32 -3.21
C ASP A 151 11.31 -7.81 -1.76
N VAL A 152 12.11 -7.15 -0.93
CA VAL A 152 12.20 -7.44 0.51
C VAL A 152 10.88 -7.09 1.21
N LEU A 153 10.27 -5.96 0.82
CA LEU A 153 8.97 -5.55 1.34
C LEU A 153 7.86 -6.51 0.91
N THR A 154 7.79 -6.89 -0.37
CA THR A 154 6.77 -7.84 -0.86
C THR A 154 6.87 -9.18 -0.17
N ALA A 155 8.08 -9.74 -0.06
CA ALA A 155 8.31 -10.97 0.70
C ALA A 155 7.97 -10.81 2.20
N GLY A 156 8.14 -9.60 2.76
CA GLY A 156 7.74 -9.25 4.12
C GLY A 156 6.22 -9.29 4.31
N VAL A 157 5.46 -8.74 3.36
CA VAL A 157 3.99 -8.77 3.36
C VAL A 157 3.48 -10.21 3.29
N GLU A 158 4.01 -11.03 2.39
CA GLU A 158 3.63 -12.45 2.28
C GLU A 158 3.86 -13.21 3.59
N ARG A 159 5.03 -13.02 4.23
CA ARG A 159 5.35 -13.65 5.51
C ARG A 159 4.39 -13.20 6.62
N ALA A 160 4.12 -11.89 6.72
CA ALA A 160 3.23 -11.35 7.74
C ALA A 160 1.80 -11.88 7.61
N VAL A 161 1.29 -12.01 6.39
CA VAL A 161 -0.02 -12.61 6.12
C VAL A 161 -0.01 -14.10 6.52
N ALA A 162 1.03 -14.84 6.17
CA ALA A 162 1.16 -16.26 6.54
C ALA A 162 1.25 -16.47 8.05
N GLU A 163 1.97 -15.59 8.77
CA GLU A 163 2.03 -15.59 10.24
C GLU A 163 0.66 -15.38 10.87
N LEU A 164 -0.08 -14.36 10.43
CA LEU A 164 -1.42 -14.08 10.93
C LEU A 164 -2.42 -15.20 10.63
N LEU A 165 -2.36 -15.80 9.45
CA LEU A 165 -3.16 -16.97 9.09
C LEU A 165 -2.81 -18.20 9.94
N GLY A 166 -1.53 -18.37 10.26
CA GLY A 166 -1.05 -19.44 11.15
C GLY A 166 -1.61 -19.32 12.57
N VAL A 167 -1.69 -18.10 13.10
CA VAL A 167 -2.24 -17.82 14.44
C VAL A 167 -3.76 -17.94 14.46
N SER A 168 -4.46 -17.59 13.38
CA SER A 168 -5.92 -17.64 13.30
C SER A 168 -6.50 -19.06 13.22
N ARG A 169 -5.69 -20.07 12.92
CA ARG A 169 -6.13 -21.47 12.89
C ARG A 169 -6.22 -22.05 14.31
N PRO A 170 -7.27 -22.80 14.66
CA PRO A 170 -7.36 -23.47 15.97
C PRO A 170 -6.11 -24.33 16.21
N GLY A 171 -5.32 -24.02 17.25
CA GLY A 171 -4.07 -24.71 17.58
C GLY A 171 -2.80 -24.14 16.93
N GLY A 172 -2.89 -23.05 16.16
CA GLY A 172 -1.73 -22.40 15.53
C GLY A 172 -0.89 -21.59 16.52
N ARG A 173 0.30 -22.08 16.85
CA ARG A 173 1.36 -21.22 17.41
C ARG A 173 2.07 -20.51 16.27
N ALA A 174 2.39 -19.23 16.43
CA ALA A 174 3.17 -18.47 15.47
C ALA A 174 4.45 -19.22 15.09
N ARG A 175 4.51 -19.76 13.87
CA ARG A 175 5.70 -20.43 13.35
C ARG A 175 6.65 -19.36 12.83
N LYS A 176 7.79 -19.14 13.46
CA LYS A 176 8.86 -18.28 12.93
C LYS A 176 9.25 -18.81 11.54
N VAL A 177 8.85 -18.11 10.50
CA VAL A 177 9.26 -18.42 9.13
C VAL A 177 10.66 -17.84 8.95
N ALA A 178 11.66 -18.71 8.82
CA ALA A 178 13.04 -18.31 8.57
C ALA A 178 13.13 -17.58 7.20
N PRO A 179 13.92 -16.51 7.09
CA PRO A 179 14.08 -15.77 5.86
C PRO A 179 14.65 -16.68 4.76
N LYS A 180 13.96 -16.75 3.63
CA LYS A 180 14.46 -17.44 2.43
C LYS A 180 15.67 -16.65 1.92
N ARG A 181 16.86 -17.25 1.90
CA ARG A 181 18.07 -16.63 1.33
C ARG A 181 17.80 -16.27 -0.13
N PRO A 182 18.16 -15.05 -0.58
CA PRO A 182 18.10 -14.72 -1.99
C PRO A 182 18.95 -15.70 -2.80
N LYS A 183 18.43 -16.20 -3.89
CA LYS A 183 19.19 -17.01 -4.85
C LYS A 183 20.32 -16.13 -5.36
N SER A 184 21.57 -16.50 -5.06
CA SER A 184 22.73 -15.89 -5.69
C SER A 184 22.63 -16.13 -7.19
N GLU A 185 22.58 -15.05 -7.97
CA GLU A 185 22.74 -15.13 -9.42
C GLU A 185 24.08 -15.79 -9.73
N ALA A 186 24.02 -16.93 -10.38
CA ALA A 186 25.18 -17.61 -10.91
C ALA A 186 25.83 -16.67 -11.94
N ARG A 187 27.00 -16.08 -11.59
CA ARG A 187 27.86 -15.40 -12.52
C ARG A 187 28.19 -16.36 -13.65
N GLY A 188 27.63 -16.11 -14.83
CA GLY A 188 28.01 -16.76 -16.06
C GLY A 188 29.47 -16.44 -16.37
N GLY A 189 30.34 -17.46 -16.28
CA GLY A 189 31.72 -17.38 -16.72
C GLY A 189 31.77 -17.14 -18.22
N GLY A 190 32.22 -15.96 -18.62
CA GLY A 190 32.59 -15.66 -20.01
C GLY A 190 33.80 -16.47 -20.42
N SER A 191 33.60 -17.44 -21.30
CA SER A 191 34.67 -18.11 -22.06
C SER A 191 35.10 -17.19 -23.19
N THR A 192 36.27 -16.59 -23.08
CA THR A 192 36.98 -15.92 -24.14
C THR A 192 37.53 -16.98 -25.11
N GLY A 193 36.81 -17.20 -26.23
CA GLY A 193 37.32 -17.95 -27.37
C GLY A 193 38.23 -17.06 -28.22
N ALA A 194 39.52 -17.38 -28.34
CA ALA A 194 40.45 -16.79 -29.25
C ALA A 194 40.17 -17.21 -30.70
N PRO A 195 40.40 -16.35 -31.70
CA PRO A 195 40.19 -16.71 -33.12
C PRO A 195 41.33 -17.56 -33.67
N PRO A 196 41.09 -18.47 -34.63
CA PRO A 196 42.14 -19.28 -35.25
C PRO A 196 42.92 -18.45 -36.27
N THR A 197 44.21 -18.51 -36.15
CA THR A 197 45.22 -18.02 -37.11
C THR A 197 45.12 -18.80 -38.43
N GLN A 198 44.85 -18.10 -39.54
CA GLN A 198 45.07 -18.64 -40.89
C GLN A 198 46.56 -18.52 -41.22
N ARG A 199 47.16 -19.67 -41.60
CA ARG A 199 48.44 -19.73 -42.35
C ARG A 199 48.14 -20.08 -43.80
N ALA A 200 48.78 -19.25 -44.62
CA ALA A 200 49.18 -19.43 -46.02
C ALA A 200 48.27 -20.13 -46.97
#